data_7d80e3f98f271429735382037ad67ba3
#
_entry.id   7d80e3f98f271429735382037ad67ba3
#
_cell.length_a   1.000
_cell.length_b   1.000
_cell.length_c   1.000
_cell.angle_alpha   90.00
_cell.angle_beta   90.00
_cell.angle_gamma   90.00
#
_symmetry.space_group_name_H-M   'P 1'
#
loop_
_entity.id
_entity.type
_entity.pdbx_description
1 polymer ?
#
loop_
_entity_poly.entity_id
_entity_poly.type
_entity_poly.pdbx_seq_one_letter_code
_entity_poly.pdbx_strand_id
1 'polypeptide(L)'
;MTMTDPVADMLTRLRNANSAYHDTVSMPHSKIKAHIAEILLQEGYIASWKVEDAEVGKNLVVALKFGPTRERSIAGLKRVSKPGLRVYARKDNLPRVLGGLGVAIISTSSGLMTDKQAKKKGVGGEVLAYVW
;
A
#
# COMPACT_ATOMS: atom_id res chain seq x y z
N MET A 1 11.73 -19.05 14.97
CA MET A 1 11.51 -17.61 14.79
C MET A 1 10.62 -17.36 13.58
N THR A 2 9.53 -16.70 13.80
CA THR A 2 8.64 -16.36 12.71
C THR A 2 9.15 -15.12 11.98
N MET A 3 9.14 -15.18 10.66
CA MET A 3 9.47 -14.04 9.81
C MET A 3 8.30 -13.06 9.81
N THR A 4 8.55 -11.80 10.08
CA THR A 4 7.52 -10.78 10.11
C THR A 4 7.51 -10.00 8.79
N ASP A 5 6.32 -9.70 8.30
CA ASP A 5 6.13 -8.87 7.11
C ASP A 5 5.08 -7.80 7.42
N PRO A 6 5.52 -6.62 7.90
CA PRO A 6 4.59 -5.54 8.24
C PRO A 6 3.75 -5.06 7.05
N VAL A 7 4.31 -5.10 5.84
CA VAL A 7 3.58 -4.71 4.63
C VAL A 7 2.45 -5.71 4.35
N ALA A 8 2.74 -7.01 4.42
CA ALA A 8 1.72 -8.05 4.23
C ALA A 8 0.61 -7.94 5.28
N ASP A 9 0.98 -7.68 6.54
CA ASP A 9 0.02 -7.48 7.62
C ASP A 9 -0.90 -6.29 7.32
N MET A 10 -0.33 -5.17 6.89
CA MET A 10 -1.10 -3.99 6.50
C MET A 10 -2.08 -4.30 5.36
N LEU A 11 -1.60 -4.97 4.30
CA LEU A 11 -2.45 -5.31 3.17
C LEU A 11 -3.59 -6.25 3.57
N THR A 12 -3.31 -7.20 4.45
CA THR A 12 -4.33 -8.13 4.96
C THR A 12 -5.38 -7.40 5.78
N ARG A 13 -4.96 -6.49 6.67
CA ARG A 13 -5.89 -5.67 7.46
C ARG A 13 -6.77 -4.79 6.58
N LEU A 14 -6.18 -4.14 5.57
CA LEU A 14 -6.92 -3.33 4.61
C LEU A 14 -7.91 -4.18 3.82
N ARG A 15 -7.48 -5.35 3.35
CA ARG A 15 -8.32 -6.26 2.59
C ARG A 15 -9.53 -6.73 3.41
N ASN A 16 -9.29 -7.15 4.64
CA ASN A 16 -10.34 -7.65 5.51
C ASN A 16 -11.34 -6.54 5.87
N ALA A 17 -10.86 -5.35 6.23
CA ALA A 17 -11.71 -4.21 6.55
C ALA A 17 -12.53 -3.76 5.34
N ASN A 18 -11.90 -3.74 4.17
CA ASN A 18 -12.55 -3.39 2.91
C ASN A 18 -13.67 -4.37 2.56
N SER A 19 -13.43 -5.68 2.72
CA SER A 19 -14.41 -6.71 2.46
C SER A 19 -15.59 -6.66 3.45
N ALA A 20 -15.33 -6.31 4.70
CA ALA A 20 -16.34 -6.21 5.75
C ALA A 20 -17.02 -4.84 5.79
N TYR A 21 -16.68 -3.93 4.90
CA TYR A 21 -17.24 -2.56 4.85
C TYR A 21 -17.00 -1.77 6.13
N HIS A 22 -15.86 -1.98 6.78
CA HIS A 22 -15.47 -1.15 7.93
C HIS A 22 -15.06 0.24 7.44
N ASP A 23 -15.47 1.27 8.18
CA ASP A 23 -15.11 2.65 7.82
C ASP A 23 -13.63 2.94 8.07
N THR A 24 -13.06 2.32 9.12
CA THR A 24 -11.66 2.53 9.49
C THR A 24 -10.99 1.20 9.82
N VAL A 25 -9.67 1.22 9.71
CA VAL A 25 -8.83 0.09 10.14
C VAL A 25 -7.62 0.65 10.87
N SER A 26 -7.23 0.00 11.95
CA SER A 26 -6.13 0.42 12.82
C SER A 26 -5.04 -0.65 12.81
N MET A 27 -3.79 -0.21 12.90
CA MET A 27 -2.62 -1.10 12.91
C MET A 27 -1.46 -0.41 13.62
N PRO A 28 -0.47 -1.17 14.12
CA PRO A 28 0.74 -0.54 14.65
C PRO A 28 1.41 0.32 13.60
N HIS A 29 1.83 1.53 13.97
CA HIS A 29 2.46 2.48 13.07
C HIS A 29 3.89 2.06 12.69
N SER A 30 4.28 2.31 11.45
CA SER A 30 5.67 2.31 11.02
C SER A 30 5.81 3.31 9.86
N LYS A 31 7.05 3.74 9.59
CA LYS A 31 7.31 4.70 8.52
C LYS A 31 6.89 4.14 7.16
N ILE A 32 7.19 2.88 6.88
CA ILE A 32 6.83 2.27 5.60
C ILE A 32 5.30 2.19 5.43
N LYS A 33 4.59 1.83 6.48
CA LYS A 33 3.12 1.78 6.44
C LYS A 33 2.51 3.15 6.19
N ALA A 34 3.04 4.19 6.84
CA ALA A 34 2.58 5.56 6.64
C ALA A 34 2.83 6.02 5.19
N HIS A 35 3.99 5.69 4.63
CA HIS A 35 4.29 6.00 3.23
C HIS A 35 3.34 5.28 2.27
N ILE A 36 3.01 4.02 2.53
CA ILE A 36 2.04 3.28 1.74
C ILE A 36 0.66 3.93 1.83
N ALA A 37 0.24 4.30 3.03
CA ALA A 37 -1.05 4.98 3.24
C ALA A 37 -1.10 6.30 2.46
N GLU A 38 -0.01 7.07 2.44
CA GLU A 38 0.05 8.31 1.67
C GLU A 38 -0.09 8.07 0.17
N ILE A 39 0.55 7.04 -0.35
CA ILE A 39 0.40 6.66 -1.75
C ILE A 39 -1.06 6.28 -2.05
N LEU A 40 -1.68 5.49 -1.18
CA LEU A 40 -3.08 5.08 -1.35
C LEU A 40 -4.02 6.29 -1.33
N LEU A 41 -3.73 7.28 -0.49
CA LEU A 41 -4.50 8.52 -0.43
C LEU A 41 -4.36 9.32 -1.72
N GLN A 42 -3.13 9.53 -2.19
CA GLN A 42 -2.85 10.28 -3.42
C GLN A 42 -3.49 9.64 -4.64
N GLU A 43 -3.54 8.30 -4.68
CA GLU A 43 -4.11 7.58 -5.81
C GLU A 43 -5.63 7.38 -5.67
N GLY A 44 -6.22 7.87 -4.58
CA GLY A 44 -7.68 7.86 -4.42
C GLY A 44 -8.27 6.55 -3.91
N TYR A 45 -7.45 5.67 -3.32
CA TYR A 45 -7.92 4.38 -2.81
C TYR A 45 -8.46 4.45 -1.39
N ILE A 46 -8.01 5.42 -0.59
CA ILE A 46 -8.49 5.62 0.77
C ILE A 46 -8.95 7.08 0.96
N ALA A 47 -9.76 7.32 1.99
CA ALA A 47 -10.27 8.66 2.27
C ALA A 47 -9.27 9.52 3.04
N SER A 48 -8.59 8.92 4.03
CA SER A 48 -7.60 9.62 4.85
C SER A 48 -6.82 8.64 5.70
N TRP A 49 -5.76 9.13 6.35
CA TRP A 49 -5.03 8.35 7.35
C TRP A 49 -4.49 9.30 8.40
N LYS A 50 -4.25 8.78 9.61
CA LYS A 50 -3.68 9.55 10.71
C LYS A 50 -2.91 8.63 11.64
N VAL A 51 -2.11 9.24 12.51
CA VAL A 51 -1.36 8.53 13.55
C VAL A 51 -1.93 8.93 14.89
N GLU A 52 -2.26 7.95 15.72
CA GLU A 52 -2.80 8.16 17.06
C GLU A 52 -1.88 7.51 18.09
N ASP A 53 -1.84 8.09 19.31
CA ASP A 53 -1.12 7.48 20.41
C ASP A 53 -1.85 6.22 20.89
N ALA A 54 -1.07 5.19 21.22
CA ALA A 54 -1.56 3.95 21.78
C ALA A 54 -0.96 3.75 23.16
N GLU A 55 -1.41 2.73 23.90
CA GLU A 55 -0.82 2.41 25.22
C GLU A 55 0.68 2.14 25.09
N VAL A 56 1.07 1.47 24.00
CA VAL A 56 2.47 1.23 23.67
C VAL A 56 2.67 1.67 22.22
N GLY A 57 3.54 2.70 22.01
CA GLY A 57 3.84 3.20 20.68
C GLY A 57 2.70 4.00 20.08
N LYS A 58 2.54 3.87 18.77
CA LYS A 58 1.53 4.61 18.00
C LYS A 58 0.78 3.67 17.07
N ASN A 59 -0.46 4.03 16.77
CA ASN A 59 -1.28 3.33 15.77
C ASN A 59 -1.47 4.19 14.53
N LEU A 60 -1.43 3.53 13.39
CA LEU A 60 -1.82 4.11 12.11
C LEU A 60 -3.30 3.78 11.88
N VAL A 61 -4.11 4.79 11.69
CA VAL A 61 -5.55 4.62 11.45
C VAL A 61 -5.86 5.07 10.03
N VAL A 62 -6.41 4.17 9.23
CA VAL A 62 -6.76 4.42 7.83
C VAL A 62 -8.27 4.47 7.70
N ALA A 63 -8.79 5.55 7.13
CA ALA A 63 -10.20 5.67 6.79
C ALA A 63 -10.41 5.17 5.37
N LEU A 64 -11.19 4.12 5.21
CA LEU A 64 -11.46 3.52 3.90
C LEU A 64 -12.45 4.38 3.12
N LYS A 65 -12.43 4.20 1.81
CA LYS A 65 -13.26 4.98 0.90
C LYS A 65 -14.24 4.06 0.18
N PHE A 66 -15.52 4.45 0.22
CA PHE A 66 -16.58 3.75 -0.51
C PHE A 66 -17.36 4.75 -1.33
N GLY A 67 -17.89 4.32 -2.47
CA GLY A 67 -18.72 5.16 -3.30
C GLY A 67 -20.14 5.33 -2.75
N PRO A 68 -20.99 6.16 -3.41
CA PRO A 68 -22.34 6.45 -2.95
C PRO A 68 -23.21 5.21 -2.79
N THR A 69 -22.98 4.17 -3.59
CA THR A 69 -23.72 2.91 -3.52
C THR A 69 -22.90 1.82 -2.81
N ARG A 70 -21.97 2.23 -1.96
CA ARG A 70 -21.05 1.38 -1.18
C ARG A 70 -20.14 0.50 -2.05
N GLU A 71 -19.87 0.93 -3.27
CA GLU A 71 -18.86 0.28 -4.08
C GLU A 71 -17.47 0.54 -3.48
N ARG A 72 -16.62 -0.50 -3.45
CA ARG A 72 -15.28 -0.42 -2.89
C ARG A 72 -14.35 0.35 -3.82
N SER A 73 -13.56 1.26 -3.25
CA SER A 73 -12.51 1.96 -4.00
C SER A 73 -11.30 1.05 -4.25
N ILE A 74 -11.07 0.09 -3.37
CA ILE A 74 -10.02 -0.92 -3.54
C ILE A 74 -10.69 -2.20 -4.02
N ALA A 75 -10.35 -2.65 -5.24
CA ALA A 75 -10.84 -3.91 -5.78
C ALA A 75 -9.91 -5.06 -5.36
N GLY A 76 -8.60 -4.82 -5.27
CA GLY A 76 -7.66 -5.85 -4.86
C GLY A 76 -6.35 -5.28 -4.35
N LEU A 77 -5.67 -6.10 -3.56
CA LEU A 77 -4.35 -5.82 -2.97
C LEU A 77 -3.53 -7.10 -3.07
N LYS A 78 -2.30 -6.98 -3.56
CA LYS A 78 -1.41 -8.14 -3.70
C LYS A 78 -0.01 -7.80 -3.21
N ARG A 79 0.52 -8.60 -2.27
CA ARG A 79 1.92 -8.53 -1.86
C ARG A 79 2.78 -9.17 -2.95
N VAL A 80 3.78 -8.46 -3.44
CA VAL A 80 4.66 -8.97 -4.51
C VAL A 80 5.99 -9.41 -3.94
N SER A 81 6.83 -8.48 -3.48
CA SER A 81 8.10 -8.81 -2.84
C SER A 81 7.85 -9.27 -1.41
N LYS A 82 8.48 -10.36 -1.00
CA LYS A 82 8.31 -10.95 0.34
C LYS A 82 9.67 -11.11 0.99
N PRO A 83 9.74 -11.17 2.34
CA PRO A 83 11.03 -11.36 3.02
C PRO A 83 11.84 -12.56 2.53
N GLY A 84 11.18 -13.67 2.17
CA GLY A 84 11.83 -14.86 1.66
C GLY A 84 12.02 -14.88 0.15
N LEU A 85 11.44 -13.92 -0.58
CA LEU A 85 11.49 -13.86 -2.04
C LEU A 85 11.34 -12.42 -2.50
N ARG A 86 12.45 -11.71 -2.62
CA ARG A 86 12.45 -10.30 -3.03
C ARG A 86 12.26 -10.18 -4.54
N VAL A 87 11.48 -9.20 -4.96
CA VAL A 87 11.19 -8.92 -6.37
C VAL A 87 11.58 -7.49 -6.68
N TYR A 88 12.44 -7.31 -7.68
CA TYR A 88 12.94 -6.00 -8.11
C TYR A 88 12.59 -5.77 -9.57
N ALA A 89 12.46 -4.50 -9.95
CA ALA A 89 12.26 -4.11 -11.34
C ALA A 89 13.19 -2.96 -11.68
N ARG A 90 13.72 -3.01 -12.91
CA ARG A 90 14.56 -1.92 -13.45
C ARG A 90 13.66 -0.82 -14.00
N LYS A 91 14.23 0.39 -14.15
CA LYS A 91 13.50 1.59 -14.61
C LYS A 91 12.82 1.40 -15.97
N ASP A 92 13.36 0.55 -16.83
CA ASP A 92 12.83 0.30 -18.17
C ASP A 92 11.90 -0.91 -18.24
N ASN A 93 11.68 -1.57 -17.12
CA ASN A 93 10.86 -2.79 -17.04
C ASN A 93 9.95 -2.77 -15.78
N LEU A 94 9.40 -1.61 -15.46
CA LEU A 94 8.51 -1.47 -14.32
C LEU A 94 7.17 -2.15 -14.61
N PRO A 95 6.59 -2.84 -13.60
CA PRO A 95 5.31 -3.51 -13.81
C PRO A 95 4.17 -2.50 -13.97
N ARG A 96 3.17 -2.88 -14.74
CA ARG A 96 1.92 -2.14 -14.88
C ARG A 96 0.79 -3.01 -14.36
N VAL A 97 -0.08 -2.43 -13.55
CA VAL A 97 -1.20 -3.14 -12.94
C VAL A 97 -2.46 -2.83 -13.74
N LEU A 98 -3.11 -3.86 -14.27
CA LEU A 98 -4.33 -3.74 -15.09
C LEU A 98 -4.18 -2.68 -16.20
N GLY A 99 -3.09 -2.75 -16.96
CA GLY A 99 -2.85 -1.83 -18.07
C GLY A 99 -2.70 -0.36 -17.66
N GLY A 100 -2.37 -0.10 -16.39
CA GLY A 100 -2.21 1.25 -15.86
C GLY A 100 -3.40 1.76 -15.06
N LEU A 101 -4.47 0.98 -14.93
CA LEU A 101 -5.63 1.35 -14.11
C LEU A 101 -5.34 1.23 -12.61
N GLY A 102 -4.51 0.26 -12.23
CA GLY A 102 -4.02 0.12 -10.87
C GLY A 102 -2.63 0.70 -10.72
N VAL A 103 -2.02 0.51 -9.55
CA VAL A 103 -0.67 0.99 -9.26
C VAL A 103 0.19 -0.11 -8.64
N ALA A 104 1.49 -0.07 -8.94
CA ALA A 104 2.49 -0.83 -8.21
C ALA A 104 3.18 0.12 -7.25
N ILE A 105 3.40 -0.33 -6.01
CA ILE A 105 4.14 0.44 -5.01
C ILE A 105 5.59 -0.02 -5.06
N ILE A 106 6.49 0.90 -5.42
CA ILE A 106 7.91 0.61 -5.64
C ILE A 106 8.73 1.30 -4.56
N SER A 107 9.64 0.56 -3.94
CA SER A 107 10.60 1.12 -3.00
C SER A 107 11.89 1.42 -3.76
N THR A 108 12.21 2.70 -3.91
CA THR A 108 13.38 3.17 -4.65
C THR A 108 14.37 3.84 -3.72
N SER A 109 15.55 4.18 -4.24
CA SER A 109 16.54 4.96 -3.50
C SER A 109 16.02 6.36 -3.14
N SER A 110 15.01 6.85 -3.84
CA SER A 110 14.37 8.13 -3.57
C SER A 110 13.07 8.02 -2.73
N GLY A 111 12.82 6.84 -2.16
CA GLY A 111 11.64 6.58 -1.33
C GLY A 111 10.60 5.72 -2.02
N LEU A 112 9.45 5.53 -1.36
CA LEU A 112 8.34 4.79 -1.92
C LEU A 112 7.60 5.65 -2.94
N MET A 113 7.22 5.04 -4.05
CA MET A 113 6.46 5.74 -5.10
C MET A 113 5.69 4.73 -5.94
N THR A 114 4.82 5.22 -6.80
CA THR A 114 4.11 4.36 -7.75
C THR A 114 4.99 4.04 -8.94
N ASP A 115 4.59 3.01 -9.71
CA ASP A 115 5.27 2.66 -10.96
C ASP A 115 5.32 3.84 -11.94
N LYS A 116 4.26 4.63 -12.00
CA LYS A 116 4.20 5.82 -12.87
C LYS A 116 5.20 6.88 -12.43
N GLN A 117 5.30 7.14 -11.13
CA GLN A 117 6.27 8.10 -10.59
C GLN A 117 7.70 7.61 -10.78
N ALA A 118 7.95 6.32 -10.58
CA ALA A 118 9.27 5.73 -10.78
C ALA A 118 9.71 5.82 -12.24
N LYS A 119 8.80 5.55 -13.18
CA LYS A 119 9.05 5.70 -14.60
C LYS A 119 9.39 7.14 -14.97
N LYS A 120 8.65 8.09 -14.43
CA LYS A 120 8.88 9.52 -14.68
C LYS A 120 10.23 9.97 -14.15
N LYS A 121 10.64 9.46 -12.98
CA LYS A 121 11.95 9.76 -12.39
C LYS A 121 13.08 8.98 -13.03
N GLY A 122 12.80 7.92 -13.78
CA GLY A 122 13.80 7.07 -14.39
C GLY A 122 14.52 6.19 -13.38
N VAL A 123 13.82 5.68 -12.38
CA VAL A 123 14.39 4.82 -11.33
C VAL A 123 13.63 3.50 -11.25
N GLY A 124 14.32 2.45 -10.81
CA GLY A 124 13.72 1.17 -10.48
C GLY A 124 13.84 0.91 -8.99
N GLY A 125 13.37 -0.24 -8.53
CA GLY A 125 13.47 -0.62 -7.14
C GLY A 125 12.74 -1.91 -6.82
N GLU A 126 12.51 -2.13 -5.54
CA GLU A 126 11.78 -3.29 -5.05
C GLU A 126 10.28 -3.10 -5.24
N VAL A 127 9.64 -4.07 -5.87
CA VAL A 127 8.20 -4.05 -6.10
C VAL A 127 7.51 -4.61 -4.86
N LEU A 128 6.94 -3.73 -4.04
CA LEU A 128 6.35 -4.13 -2.76
C LEU A 128 4.97 -4.77 -2.94
N ALA A 129 4.09 -4.13 -3.70
CA ALA A 129 2.70 -4.55 -3.78
C ALA A 129 2.02 -3.99 -5.03
N TYR A 130 0.90 -4.62 -5.39
CA TYR A 130 -0.02 -4.10 -6.40
C TYR A 130 -1.34 -3.71 -5.73
N VAL A 131 -1.93 -2.61 -6.18
CA VAL A 131 -3.23 -2.12 -5.73
C VAL A 131 -4.07 -1.77 -6.96
N TRP A 132 -5.32 -2.19 -6.95
CA TRP A 132 -6.24 -1.83 -8.03
C TRP A 132 -7.69 -1.74 -7.54
#